data_e8adbfb956dba7996fc5196fa04fe4f4
#
_entry.id   e8adbfb956dba7996fc5196fa04fe4f4
#
_cell.length_a   1.000
_cell.length_b   1.000
_cell.length_c   1.000
_cell.angle_alpha   90.00
_cell.angle_beta   90.00
_cell.angle_gamma   90.00
#
_symmetry.space_group_name_H-M   'P 1'
#
loop_
_entity.id
_entity.type
_entity.pdbx_description
1 polymer ?
#
loop_
_entity_poly.entity_id
_entity_poly.type
_entity_poly.pdbx_seq_one_letter_code
_entity_poly.pdbx_strand_id
1 'polypeptide(L)'
;MFLDDVLRLTRSGPAKASMSANKWLTLWREKKEMLAETPAKMNAVSSLASTFRDADRTLLFTQSILSANTLASSLTDMGISASAHHSDLSTDERDVIMSSFAAGSTTVLASVQTLEEGVDVPDADLAVIVASSKQRRQMIQRMGRVMRRKADGRDARFIILFVKNTDEDPRLGAHELFVEELLAVARESSIFETSQASEVRAFLDPRRL
;
A
#
# COMPACT_ATOMS: atom_id res chain seq x y z
N MET A 1 -1.46 -22.02 -9.52
CA MET A 1 -1.25 -23.02 -10.59
C MET A 1 -0.12 -22.61 -11.54
N PHE A 2 -0.25 -21.66 -12.48
CA PHE A 2 0.83 -21.32 -13.44
C PHE A 2 2.17 -20.89 -12.79
N LEU A 3 2.15 -20.00 -11.81
CA LEU A 3 3.38 -19.54 -11.13
C LEU A 3 4.09 -20.66 -10.37
N ASP A 4 3.33 -21.57 -9.75
CA ASP A 4 3.90 -22.73 -9.04
C ASP A 4 4.56 -23.71 -10.01
N ASP A 5 4.02 -23.87 -11.22
CA ASP A 5 4.64 -24.65 -12.29
C ASP A 5 5.93 -24.03 -12.77
N VAL A 6 5.97 -22.69 -12.94
CA VAL A 6 7.20 -21.96 -13.29
C VAL A 6 8.25 -22.11 -12.18
N LEU A 7 7.87 -21.95 -10.90
CA LEU A 7 8.78 -22.13 -9.76
C LEU A 7 9.31 -23.57 -9.66
N ARG A 8 8.49 -24.57 -9.99
CA ARG A 8 8.93 -25.96 -10.07
C ARG A 8 9.96 -26.17 -11.18
N LEU A 9 9.74 -25.58 -12.35
CA LEU A 9 10.68 -25.67 -13.47
C LEU A 9 12.03 -25.03 -13.18
N THR A 10 12.09 -23.97 -12.37
CA THR A 10 13.37 -23.36 -11.95
C THR A 10 14.19 -24.28 -11.07
N ARG A 11 13.52 -25.12 -10.23
CA ARG A 11 14.18 -25.97 -9.24
C ARG A 11 14.56 -27.35 -9.76
N SER A 12 13.72 -27.95 -10.59
CA SER A 12 13.83 -29.36 -10.99
C SER A 12 13.51 -29.63 -12.46
N GLY A 13 13.41 -28.61 -13.29
CA GLY A 13 13.16 -28.74 -14.73
C GLY A 13 14.43 -29.07 -15.54
N PRO A 14 14.29 -29.57 -16.77
CA PRO A 14 15.40 -29.68 -17.70
C PRO A 14 16.11 -28.32 -17.89
N ALA A 15 17.43 -28.33 -18.12
CA ALA A 15 18.25 -27.10 -18.14
C ALA A 15 17.66 -25.96 -18.99
N LYS A 16 17.20 -26.27 -20.22
CA LYS A 16 16.57 -25.28 -21.10
C LYS A 16 15.27 -24.72 -20.53
N ALA A 17 14.43 -25.56 -19.92
CA ALA A 17 13.17 -25.14 -19.29
C ALA A 17 13.44 -24.31 -18.04
N SER A 18 14.42 -24.69 -17.22
CA SER A 18 14.86 -23.92 -16.05
C SER A 18 15.37 -22.53 -16.43
N MET A 19 16.19 -22.41 -17.49
CA MET A 19 16.65 -21.10 -18.00
C MET A 19 15.48 -20.22 -18.46
N SER A 20 14.54 -20.78 -19.20
CA SER A 20 13.34 -20.04 -19.65
C SER A 20 12.46 -19.61 -18.48
N ALA A 21 12.27 -20.47 -17.49
CA ALA A 21 11.51 -20.19 -16.29
C ALA A 21 12.17 -19.07 -15.44
N ASN A 22 13.50 -19.10 -15.28
CA ASN A 22 14.25 -18.04 -14.60
C ASN A 22 14.12 -16.70 -15.32
N LYS A 23 14.29 -16.68 -16.66
CA LYS A 23 14.10 -15.46 -17.46
C LYS A 23 12.67 -14.90 -17.32
N TRP A 24 11.67 -15.78 -17.36
CA TRP A 24 10.27 -15.36 -17.16
C TRP A 24 10.06 -14.75 -15.76
N LEU A 25 10.61 -15.35 -14.70
CA LEU A 25 10.53 -14.81 -13.34
C LEU A 25 11.19 -13.43 -13.21
N THR A 26 12.33 -13.24 -13.86
CA THR A 26 13.02 -11.93 -13.88
C THR A 26 12.12 -10.88 -14.54
N LEU A 27 11.65 -11.12 -15.76
CA LEU A 27 10.77 -10.19 -16.48
C LEU A 27 9.46 -9.92 -15.73
N TRP A 28 8.93 -10.93 -15.07
CA TRP A 28 7.72 -10.79 -14.25
C TRP A 28 7.94 -9.91 -13.01
N ARG A 29 9.12 -9.99 -12.37
CA ARG A 29 9.49 -9.11 -11.26
C ARG A 29 9.70 -7.68 -11.75
N GLU A 30 10.47 -7.49 -12.82
CA GLU A 30 10.70 -6.18 -13.42
C GLU A 30 9.38 -5.49 -13.81
N LYS A 31 8.47 -6.23 -14.44
CA LYS A 31 7.12 -5.73 -14.74
C LYS A 31 6.40 -5.26 -13.48
N LYS A 32 6.44 -6.04 -12.40
CA LYS A 32 5.79 -5.67 -11.13
C LYS A 32 6.40 -4.43 -10.49
N GLU A 33 7.72 -4.34 -10.49
CA GLU A 33 8.44 -3.18 -9.99
C GLU A 33 8.08 -1.92 -10.80
N MET A 34 8.08 -2.04 -12.13
CA MET A 34 7.68 -0.95 -13.01
C MET A 34 6.23 -0.47 -12.75
N LEU A 35 5.29 -1.38 -12.56
CA LEU A 35 3.90 -1.02 -12.22
C LEU A 35 3.79 -0.39 -10.84
N ALA A 36 4.55 -0.90 -9.88
CA ALA A 36 4.55 -0.42 -8.51
C ALA A 36 5.10 1.02 -8.38
N GLU A 37 6.11 1.35 -9.17
CA GLU A 37 6.91 2.58 -9.08
C GLU A 37 6.61 3.58 -10.21
N THR A 38 5.48 3.41 -10.90
CA THR A 38 5.16 4.34 -11.98
C THR A 38 5.04 5.78 -11.48
N PRO A 39 5.61 6.77 -12.20
CA PRO A 39 5.46 8.18 -11.84
C PRO A 39 4.01 8.62 -11.66
N ALA A 40 3.09 7.99 -12.40
CA ALA A 40 1.67 8.26 -12.27
C ALA A 40 1.12 7.95 -10.87
N LYS A 41 1.57 6.86 -10.22
CA LYS A 41 1.20 6.54 -8.85
C LYS A 41 1.83 7.48 -7.84
N MET A 42 3.09 7.85 -8.04
CA MET A 42 3.78 8.83 -7.18
C MET A 42 3.06 10.19 -7.22
N ASN A 43 2.70 10.65 -8.41
CA ASN A 43 1.92 11.88 -8.60
C ASN A 43 0.52 11.76 -8.01
N ALA A 44 -0.13 10.60 -8.13
CA ALA A 44 -1.43 10.35 -7.52
C ALA A 44 -1.38 10.47 -5.99
N VAL A 45 -0.35 9.90 -5.33
CA VAL A 45 -0.16 10.07 -3.89
C VAL A 45 0.00 11.55 -3.53
N SER A 46 0.83 12.30 -4.27
CA SER A 46 1.02 13.74 -4.04
C SER A 46 -0.28 14.52 -4.21
N SER A 47 -1.12 14.16 -5.17
CA SER A 47 -2.43 14.82 -5.38
C SER A 47 -3.43 14.55 -4.25
N LEU A 48 -3.22 13.53 -3.43
CA LEU A 48 -4.03 13.21 -2.25
C LEU A 48 -3.58 13.95 -0.97
N ALA A 49 -2.66 14.91 -1.06
CA ALA A 49 -2.12 15.65 0.08
C ALA A 49 -3.20 16.24 1.00
N SER A 50 -4.30 16.75 0.44
CA SER A 50 -5.43 17.26 1.24
C SER A 50 -6.15 16.15 2.01
N THR A 51 -6.28 14.96 1.42
CA THR A 51 -6.88 13.78 2.10
C THR A 51 -6.01 13.33 3.27
N PHE A 52 -4.68 13.40 3.14
CA PHE A 52 -3.75 13.09 4.23
C PHE A 52 -3.85 14.09 5.39
N ARG A 53 -4.08 15.38 5.10
CA ARG A 53 -4.30 16.41 6.14
C ARG A 53 -5.62 16.24 6.89
N ASP A 54 -6.63 15.64 6.24
CA ASP A 54 -7.93 15.34 6.82
C ASP A 54 -7.92 14.01 7.61
N ALA A 55 -6.82 13.26 7.60
CA ALA A 55 -6.63 12.02 8.34
C ALA A 55 -5.88 12.27 9.66
N ASP A 56 -6.23 11.53 10.70
CA ASP A 56 -5.47 11.54 11.95
C ASP A 56 -4.12 10.86 11.77
N ARG A 57 -4.14 9.66 11.16
CA ARG A 57 -2.95 8.87 10.82
C ARG A 57 -3.19 8.09 9.54
N THR A 58 -2.17 8.09 8.69
CA THR A 58 -2.18 7.36 7.41
C THR A 58 -1.08 6.31 7.36
N LEU A 59 -1.44 5.10 6.96
CA LEU A 59 -0.49 4.07 6.54
C LEU A 59 -0.39 4.05 5.02
N LEU A 60 0.82 4.18 4.49
CA LEU A 60 1.09 4.18 3.06
C LEU A 60 2.00 3.01 2.72
N PHE A 61 1.49 2.05 1.94
CA PHE A 61 2.20 0.81 1.61
C PHE A 61 2.83 0.88 0.24
N THR A 62 4.14 0.68 0.19
CA THR A 62 4.96 0.72 -1.02
C THR A 62 5.61 -0.63 -1.31
N GLN A 63 6.21 -0.77 -2.49
CA GLN A 63 6.93 -1.97 -2.91
C GLN A 63 8.41 -1.93 -2.56
N SER A 64 9.04 -0.75 -2.58
CA SER A 64 10.49 -0.58 -2.38
C SER A 64 10.80 0.50 -1.35
N ILE A 65 12.01 0.44 -0.81
CA ILE A 65 12.58 1.45 0.08
C ILE A 65 12.68 2.80 -0.62
N LEU A 66 13.07 2.79 -1.89
CA LEU A 66 13.15 4.01 -2.70
C LEU A 66 11.80 4.70 -2.77
N SER A 67 10.73 3.98 -3.09
CA SER A 67 9.38 4.53 -3.14
C SER A 67 8.91 5.07 -1.79
N ALA A 68 9.20 4.35 -0.69
CA ALA A 68 8.84 4.79 0.65
C ALA A 68 9.53 6.11 1.00
N ASN A 69 10.84 6.19 0.79
CA ASN A 69 11.63 7.38 1.05
C ASN A 69 11.20 8.56 0.18
N THR A 70 11.01 8.34 -1.13
CA THR A 70 10.60 9.37 -2.07
C THR A 70 9.24 9.96 -1.70
N LEU A 71 8.26 9.11 -1.37
CA LEU A 71 6.92 9.56 -0.99
C LEU A 71 6.93 10.27 0.37
N ALA A 72 7.67 9.76 1.35
CA ALA A 72 7.79 10.43 2.64
C ALA A 72 8.43 11.82 2.50
N SER A 73 9.52 11.94 1.73
CA SER A 73 10.15 13.23 1.43
C SER A 73 9.20 14.18 0.71
N SER A 74 8.56 13.71 -0.37
CA SER A 74 7.62 14.55 -1.14
C SER A 74 6.45 15.06 -0.29
N LEU A 75 5.90 14.24 0.59
CA LEU A 75 4.83 14.65 1.50
C LEU A 75 5.33 15.65 2.54
N THR A 76 6.56 15.47 3.04
CA THR A 76 7.20 16.41 3.97
C THR A 76 7.43 17.76 3.32
N ASP A 77 7.89 17.81 2.07
CA ASP A 77 8.04 19.04 1.27
C ASP A 77 6.71 19.78 1.07
N MET A 78 5.59 19.02 1.10
CA MET A 78 4.24 19.57 1.05
C MET A 78 3.67 19.97 2.42
N GLY A 79 4.49 19.92 3.48
CA GLY A 79 4.10 20.27 4.86
C GLY A 79 3.27 19.21 5.57
N ILE A 80 3.37 17.93 5.16
CA ILE A 80 2.75 16.78 5.81
C ILE A 80 3.83 16.02 6.56
N SER A 81 3.68 15.79 7.87
CA SER A 81 4.65 15.03 8.64
C SER A 81 4.63 13.55 8.23
N ALA A 82 5.62 13.14 7.44
CA ALA A 82 5.74 11.80 6.90
C ALA A 82 7.11 11.18 7.20
N SER A 83 7.14 9.89 7.49
CA SER A 83 8.37 9.12 7.67
C SER A 83 8.30 7.79 6.93
N ALA A 84 9.44 7.34 6.41
CA ALA A 84 9.57 6.01 5.82
C ALA A 84 10.01 5.00 6.90
N HIS A 85 9.44 3.80 6.86
CA HIS A 85 9.78 2.68 7.74
C HIS A 85 10.14 1.45 6.90
N HIS A 86 11.38 0.97 7.03
CA HIS A 86 11.90 -0.14 6.23
C HIS A 86 13.08 -0.84 6.91
N SER A 87 13.50 -1.98 6.35
CA SER A 87 14.55 -2.86 6.92
C SER A 87 15.94 -2.25 6.99
N ASP A 88 16.27 -1.27 6.16
CA ASP A 88 17.60 -0.65 6.12
C ASP A 88 17.82 0.34 7.25
N LEU A 89 16.77 0.69 8.00
CA LEU A 89 16.86 1.47 9.22
C LEU A 89 17.31 0.59 10.39
N SER A 90 18.10 1.14 11.29
CA SER A 90 18.42 0.50 12.56
C SER A 90 17.16 0.30 13.41
N THR A 91 17.25 -0.58 14.40
CA THR A 91 16.14 -0.81 15.34
C THR A 91 15.74 0.47 16.06
N ASP A 92 16.73 1.23 16.55
CA ASP A 92 16.49 2.50 17.26
C ASP A 92 15.78 3.54 16.38
N GLU A 93 16.18 3.67 15.11
CA GLU A 93 15.50 4.57 14.15
C GLU A 93 14.06 4.13 13.91
N ARG A 94 13.82 2.83 13.74
CA ARG A 94 12.46 2.30 13.57
C ARG A 94 11.58 2.57 14.80
N ASP A 95 12.12 2.38 16.00
CA ASP A 95 11.42 2.62 17.26
C ASP A 95 11.07 4.12 17.44
N VAL A 96 12.00 5.03 17.08
CA VAL A 96 11.74 6.48 17.08
C VAL A 96 10.63 6.85 16.12
N ILE A 97 10.65 6.32 14.89
CA ILE A 97 9.63 6.57 13.88
C ILE A 97 8.26 6.05 14.35
N MET A 98 8.22 4.83 14.87
CA MET A 98 6.98 4.24 15.38
C MET A 98 6.42 5.01 16.58
N SER A 99 7.28 5.44 17.50
CA SER A 99 6.88 6.26 18.64
C SER A 99 6.33 7.61 18.22
N SER A 100 6.95 8.26 17.23
CA SER A 100 6.48 9.52 16.62
C SER A 100 5.12 9.34 15.93
N PHE A 101 4.93 8.23 15.22
CA PHE A 101 3.65 7.89 14.60
C PHE A 101 2.59 7.60 15.64
N ALA A 102 2.91 6.87 16.71
CA ALA A 102 2.02 6.62 17.84
C ALA A 102 1.59 7.91 18.55
N ALA A 103 2.52 8.83 18.74
CA ALA A 103 2.26 10.14 19.35
C ALA A 103 1.48 11.12 18.44
N GLY A 104 1.37 10.81 17.12
CA GLY A 104 0.73 11.68 16.14
C GLY A 104 1.60 12.85 15.66
N SER A 105 2.87 12.91 16.04
CA SER A 105 3.84 13.88 15.51
C SER A 105 4.27 13.55 14.08
N THR A 106 4.26 12.27 13.71
CA THR A 106 4.29 11.78 12.33
C THR A 106 2.86 11.34 11.97
N THR A 107 2.27 11.92 10.94
CA THR A 107 0.89 11.62 10.51
C THR A 107 0.82 10.63 9.36
N VAL A 108 1.88 10.48 8.58
CA VAL A 108 1.96 9.51 7.48
C VAL A 108 3.17 8.59 7.68
N LEU A 109 2.91 7.29 7.74
CA LEU A 109 3.95 6.26 7.80
C LEU A 109 4.02 5.51 6.47
N ALA A 110 5.06 5.76 5.67
CA ALA A 110 5.33 5.05 4.43
C ALA A 110 6.13 3.76 4.74
N SER A 111 5.51 2.60 4.58
CA SER A 111 6.12 1.32 4.90
C SER A 111 6.35 0.45 3.67
N VAL A 112 7.53 -0.17 3.61
CA VAL A 112 7.85 -1.19 2.60
C VAL A 112 7.36 -2.53 3.10
N GLN A 113 6.45 -3.14 2.35
CA GLN A 113 5.83 -4.41 2.72
C GLN A 113 5.03 -4.34 4.04
N THR A 114 4.85 -5.43 4.71
CA THR A 114 4.13 -5.45 5.98
C THR A 114 5.02 -4.99 7.12
N LEU A 115 4.51 -4.16 8.00
CA LEU A 115 5.08 -3.97 9.32
C LEU A 115 5.26 -5.35 9.97
N GLU A 116 6.43 -5.64 10.54
CA GLU A 116 6.82 -6.96 11.05
C GLU A 116 5.80 -7.54 12.05
N GLU A 117 5.76 -8.88 12.19
CA GLU A 117 4.93 -9.54 13.20
C GLU A 117 5.32 -9.06 14.61
N GLY A 118 4.35 -8.51 15.34
CA GLY A 118 4.55 -8.03 16.70
C GLY A 118 4.72 -6.52 16.85
N VAL A 119 4.79 -5.75 15.76
CA VAL A 119 4.74 -4.29 15.85
C VAL A 119 3.30 -3.86 16.13
N ASP A 120 3.09 -3.25 17.28
CA ASP A 120 1.81 -2.62 17.63
C ASP A 120 1.69 -1.32 16.81
N VAL A 121 0.93 -1.39 15.72
CA VAL A 121 0.72 -0.23 14.86
C VAL A 121 -0.43 0.58 15.44
N PRO A 122 -0.19 1.85 15.78
CA PRO A 122 -1.24 2.72 16.29
C PRO A 122 -2.41 2.84 15.31
N ASP A 123 -3.60 3.06 15.85
CA ASP A 123 -4.84 3.21 15.07
C ASP A 123 -4.69 4.26 13.98
N ALA A 124 -4.68 3.82 12.73
CA ALA A 124 -4.76 4.68 11.54
C ALA A 124 -6.21 4.74 11.06
N ASP A 125 -6.60 5.83 10.46
CA ASP A 125 -7.95 6.02 9.90
C ASP A 125 -7.93 6.06 8.37
N LEU A 126 -6.75 6.13 7.77
CA LEU A 126 -6.56 6.06 6.33
C LEU A 126 -5.43 5.07 5.99
N ALA A 127 -5.67 4.19 5.02
CA ALA A 127 -4.62 3.37 4.43
C ALA A 127 -4.58 3.58 2.92
N VAL A 128 -3.37 3.71 2.38
CA VAL A 128 -3.12 3.85 0.94
C VAL A 128 -2.20 2.73 0.48
N ILE A 129 -2.67 1.93 -0.44
CA ILE A 129 -1.89 0.86 -1.08
C ILE A 129 -1.41 1.37 -2.43
N VAL A 130 -0.16 1.80 -2.51
CA VAL A 130 0.48 2.27 -3.74
C VAL A 130 0.87 1.08 -4.61
N ALA A 131 1.42 0.06 -3.96
CA ALA A 131 1.77 -1.19 -4.59
C ALA A 131 1.62 -2.33 -3.59
N SER A 132 1.44 -3.52 -4.10
CA SER A 132 1.18 -4.64 -3.23
C SER A 132 2.03 -5.85 -3.55
N SER A 133 2.55 -6.46 -2.52
CA SER A 133 3.22 -7.75 -2.55
C SER A 133 2.25 -8.93 -2.35
N LYS A 134 2.74 -10.16 -2.54
CA LYS A 134 1.97 -11.40 -2.29
C LYS A 134 1.53 -11.60 -0.83
N GLN A 135 2.12 -10.89 0.12
CA GLN A 135 1.84 -11.01 1.57
C GLN A 135 0.59 -10.23 2.03
N ARG A 136 -0.26 -9.81 1.10
CA ARG A 136 -1.46 -9.00 1.36
C ARG A 136 -2.43 -9.59 2.38
N ARG A 137 -2.67 -10.90 2.39
CA ARG A 137 -3.57 -11.51 3.38
C ARG A 137 -3.16 -11.18 4.81
N GLN A 138 -1.87 -11.26 5.10
CA GLN A 138 -1.36 -10.91 6.43
C GLN A 138 -1.52 -9.41 6.71
N MET A 139 -1.25 -8.57 5.70
CA MET A 139 -1.41 -7.13 5.81
C MET A 139 -2.85 -6.75 6.17
N ILE A 140 -3.86 -7.36 5.54
CA ILE A 140 -5.27 -7.03 5.75
C ILE A 140 -5.79 -7.54 7.08
N GLN A 141 -5.45 -8.76 7.45
CA GLN A 141 -5.82 -9.28 8.76
C GLN A 141 -5.24 -8.41 9.88
N ARG A 142 -4.06 -7.81 9.65
CA ARG A 142 -3.44 -6.85 10.56
C ARG A 142 -4.07 -5.47 10.46
N MET A 143 -4.33 -4.98 9.23
CA MET A 143 -5.03 -3.73 8.99
C MET A 143 -6.45 -3.75 9.56
N GLY A 144 -7.16 -4.87 9.51
CA GLY A 144 -8.45 -5.03 10.18
C GLY A 144 -8.39 -4.84 11.70
N ARG A 145 -7.19 -4.97 12.31
CA ARG A 145 -6.98 -4.62 13.71
C ARG A 145 -6.61 -3.15 13.90
N VAL A 146 -5.83 -2.58 12.96
CA VAL A 146 -5.35 -1.20 12.99
C VAL A 146 -6.44 -0.22 12.55
N MET A 147 -7.22 -0.62 11.53
CA MET A 147 -8.27 0.20 10.94
C MET A 147 -9.64 -0.15 11.54
N ARG A 148 -9.72 -0.12 12.86
CA ARG A 148 -11.00 -0.25 13.56
C ARG A 148 -11.78 1.06 13.45
N ARG A 149 -13.10 0.92 13.50
CA ARG A 149 -13.98 2.08 13.69
C ARG A 149 -13.50 2.88 14.89
N LYS A 150 -13.29 4.17 14.71
CA LYS A 150 -12.81 5.06 15.77
C LYS A 150 -13.84 5.15 16.89
N ALA A 151 -13.37 5.48 18.10
CA ALA A 151 -14.26 5.69 19.26
C ALA A 151 -15.29 6.78 19.02
N ASP A 152 -15.00 7.75 18.14
CA ASP A 152 -15.91 8.81 17.71
C ASP A 152 -16.88 8.38 16.59
N GLY A 153 -16.85 7.11 16.19
CA GLY A 153 -17.75 6.53 15.20
C GLY A 153 -17.30 6.68 13.74
N ARG A 154 -16.18 7.36 13.45
CA ARG A 154 -15.64 7.47 12.08
C ARG A 154 -15.21 6.11 11.54
N ASP A 155 -15.48 5.88 10.28
CA ASP A 155 -15.06 4.67 9.58
C ASP A 155 -13.60 4.76 9.10
N ALA A 156 -12.97 3.60 8.98
CA ALA A 156 -11.67 3.49 8.34
C ALA A 156 -11.80 3.68 6.82
N ARG A 157 -10.82 4.34 6.21
CA ARG A 157 -10.79 4.69 4.79
C ARG A 157 -9.65 3.98 4.08
N PHE A 158 -9.92 3.49 2.87
CA PHE A 158 -8.94 2.79 2.06
C PHE A 158 -8.81 3.39 0.67
N ILE A 159 -7.59 3.52 0.18
CA ILE A 159 -7.27 3.85 -1.19
C ILE A 159 -6.38 2.74 -1.75
N ILE A 160 -6.72 2.22 -2.92
CA ILE A 160 -5.89 1.28 -3.65
C ILE A 160 -5.53 1.90 -4.99
N LEU A 161 -4.24 2.17 -5.22
CA LEU A 161 -3.74 2.65 -6.50
C LEU A 161 -3.42 1.46 -7.40
N PHE A 162 -3.93 1.49 -8.62
CA PHE A 162 -3.65 0.45 -9.60
C PHE A 162 -3.49 1.05 -11.00
N VAL A 163 -2.74 0.36 -11.85
CA VAL A 163 -2.62 0.73 -13.27
C VAL A 163 -3.72 0.02 -14.05
N LYS A 164 -4.57 0.80 -14.72
CA LYS A 164 -5.72 0.33 -15.49
C LYS A 164 -5.30 -0.64 -16.60
N ASN A 165 -6.10 -1.66 -16.84
CA ASN A 165 -5.88 -2.70 -17.84
C ASN A 165 -4.56 -3.50 -17.66
N THR A 166 -4.10 -3.65 -16.42
CA THR A 166 -2.93 -4.48 -16.08
C THR A 166 -3.29 -5.54 -15.04
N ASP A 167 -2.31 -6.34 -14.65
CA ASP A 167 -2.44 -7.34 -13.58
C ASP A 167 -2.73 -6.72 -12.19
N GLU A 168 -2.76 -5.39 -12.08
CA GLU A 168 -3.14 -4.68 -10.85
C GLU A 168 -4.60 -4.23 -10.87
N ASP A 169 -5.27 -4.30 -12.02
CA ASP A 169 -6.65 -3.83 -12.18
C ASP A 169 -7.64 -4.80 -11.48
N PRO A 170 -8.35 -4.37 -10.43
CA PRO A 170 -9.32 -5.21 -9.76
C PRO A 170 -10.44 -5.73 -10.68
N ARG A 171 -10.78 -4.98 -11.73
CA ARG A 171 -11.83 -5.38 -12.69
C ARG A 171 -11.39 -6.54 -13.59
N LEU A 172 -10.09 -6.85 -13.63
CA LEU A 172 -9.50 -7.98 -14.35
C LEU A 172 -9.10 -9.12 -13.41
N GLY A 173 -9.66 -9.16 -12.18
CA GLY A 173 -9.39 -10.19 -11.18
C GLY A 173 -8.09 -9.95 -10.40
N ALA A 174 -7.46 -8.77 -10.52
CA ALA A 174 -6.34 -8.43 -9.66
C ALA A 174 -6.85 -8.33 -8.22
N HIS A 175 -6.17 -9.06 -7.32
CA HIS A 175 -6.47 -8.97 -5.88
C HIS A 175 -7.85 -9.48 -5.44
N GLU A 176 -8.47 -10.32 -6.26
CA GLU A 176 -9.85 -10.79 -6.14
C GLU A 176 -10.26 -11.07 -4.68
N LEU A 177 -9.56 -11.96 -3.99
CA LEU A 177 -9.88 -12.31 -2.59
C LEU A 177 -9.76 -11.14 -1.61
N PHE A 178 -8.87 -10.20 -1.88
CA PHE A 178 -8.67 -9.04 -1.01
C PHE A 178 -9.72 -7.97 -1.20
N VAL A 179 -9.97 -7.64 -2.45
CA VAL A 179 -10.99 -6.64 -2.79
C VAL A 179 -12.36 -7.17 -2.36
N GLU A 180 -12.63 -8.46 -2.53
CA GLU A 180 -13.86 -9.09 -2.05
C GLU A 180 -14.01 -9.00 -0.52
N GLU A 181 -12.95 -9.30 0.25
CA GLU A 181 -12.96 -9.18 1.71
C GLU A 181 -13.21 -7.72 2.16
N LEU A 182 -12.60 -6.74 1.49
CA LEU A 182 -12.84 -5.32 1.78
C LEU A 182 -14.25 -4.90 1.41
N LEU A 183 -14.72 -5.27 0.21
CA LEU A 183 -16.06 -4.91 -0.27
C LEU A 183 -17.18 -5.54 0.59
N ALA A 184 -16.93 -6.71 1.18
CA ALA A 184 -17.89 -7.36 2.08
C ALA A 184 -18.16 -6.56 3.36
N VAL A 185 -17.23 -5.69 3.78
CA VAL A 185 -17.36 -4.87 5.00
C VAL A 185 -17.43 -3.37 4.71
N ALA A 186 -17.12 -2.95 3.49
CA ALA A 186 -17.18 -1.55 3.08
C ALA A 186 -18.64 -1.07 3.00
N ARG A 187 -18.91 0.11 3.51
CA ARG A 187 -20.21 0.77 3.35
C ARG A 187 -20.38 1.29 1.92
N GLU A 188 -19.33 1.88 1.38
CA GLU A 188 -19.28 2.45 0.03
C GLU A 188 -17.94 2.12 -0.62
N SER A 189 -17.95 1.98 -1.94
CA SER A 189 -16.75 1.86 -2.76
C SER A 189 -16.94 2.57 -4.09
N SER A 190 -15.87 3.15 -4.62
CA SER A 190 -15.89 3.81 -5.92
C SER A 190 -14.52 3.74 -6.58
N ILE A 191 -14.49 3.88 -7.90
CA ILE A 191 -13.25 3.93 -8.70
C ILE A 191 -13.16 5.32 -9.30
N PHE A 192 -11.99 5.94 -9.14
CA PHE A 192 -11.67 7.27 -9.62
C PHE A 192 -10.44 7.23 -10.53
N GLU A 193 -10.38 8.11 -11.50
CA GLU A 193 -9.14 8.40 -12.22
C GLU A 193 -8.23 9.30 -11.38
N THR A 194 -6.93 9.24 -11.60
CA THR A 194 -5.95 10.03 -10.81
C THR A 194 -6.12 11.55 -10.95
N SER A 195 -6.80 12.02 -11.98
CA SER A 195 -7.19 13.43 -12.16
C SER A 195 -8.33 13.90 -11.25
N GLN A 196 -9.03 12.97 -10.58
CA GLN A 196 -10.22 13.23 -9.77
C GLN A 196 -9.89 13.30 -8.26
N ALA A 197 -8.78 13.95 -7.89
CA ALA A 197 -8.35 14.01 -6.47
C ALA A 197 -9.36 14.74 -5.57
N SER A 198 -10.07 15.72 -6.08
CA SER A 198 -11.14 16.44 -5.36
C SER A 198 -12.35 15.56 -5.06
N GLU A 199 -12.73 14.73 -6.01
CA GLU A 199 -13.83 13.77 -5.86
C GLU A 199 -13.45 12.66 -4.88
N VAL A 200 -12.19 12.16 -4.95
CA VAL A 200 -11.65 11.21 -3.96
C VAL A 200 -11.72 11.81 -2.56
N ARG A 201 -11.28 13.06 -2.39
CA ARG A 201 -11.35 13.75 -1.09
C ARG A 201 -12.78 13.89 -0.60
N ALA A 202 -13.70 14.30 -1.46
CA ALA A 202 -15.11 14.43 -1.12
C ALA A 202 -15.76 13.09 -0.77
N PHE A 203 -15.39 12.01 -1.47
CA PHE A 203 -15.85 10.65 -1.19
C PHE A 203 -15.35 10.14 0.17
N LEU A 204 -14.12 10.47 0.54
CA LEU A 204 -13.47 10.04 1.77
C LEU A 204 -13.65 11.04 2.94
N ASP A 205 -14.46 12.09 2.80
CA ASP A 205 -14.68 13.05 3.89
C ASP A 205 -15.32 12.33 5.10
N PRO A 206 -14.62 12.30 6.26
CA PRO A 206 -15.13 11.60 7.44
C PRO A 206 -16.41 12.23 8.03
N ARG A 207 -16.77 13.44 7.59
CA ARG A 207 -17.99 14.16 8.02
C ARG A 207 -19.20 13.88 7.13
N ARG A 208 -19.03 13.10 6.06
CA ARG A 208 -20.07 12.79 5.08
C ARG A 208 -21.10 11.77 5.60
N LEU A 209 -20.81 11.10 6.72
CA LEU A 209 -21.58 9.97 7.28
C LEU A 209 -22.33 10.37 8.55
#